data_a60c83b3f94a42189b63ce6984886bdd
#
_entry.id   a60c83b3f94a42189b63ce6984886bdd
#
_cell.length_a   1.000
_cell.length_b   1.000
_cell.length_c   1.000
_cell.angle_alpha   90.00
_cell.angle_beta   90.00
_cell.angle_gamma   90.00
#
_symmetry.space_group_name_H-M   'P 1'
#
loop_
_entity.id
_entity.type
_entity.pdbx_description
1 polymer ?
#
loop_
_entity_poly.entity_id
_entity_poly.type
_entity_poly.pdbx_seq_one_letter_code
_entity_poly.pdbx_strand_id
1 'polypeptide(L)'
;MEDFVDSPDTDDGLDMDAVTIVSHRDGSTGVVVLAGELDLHGRHRLESAIEALVANGADCISVEAEDLTFIDSSGLAALLLAKARIEGAGGTFRLGQVTNAVTRVIELADVSDLLGPGAD
;
A
#
# COMPACT_ATOMS: atom_id res chain seq x y z
N MET A 1 13.98 16.98 20.52
CA MET A 1 13.63 16.59 20.51
C MET A 1 13.32 16.04 20.50
N GLU A 2 13.37 16.20 20.04
CA GLU A 2 12.88 15.72 19.80
C GLU A 2 12.55 15.15 19.39
N ASP A 3 12.59 15.48 19.08
CA ASP A 3 12.09 15.02 18.57
C ASP A 3 11.95 14.68 18.04
N PHE A 4 11.95 14.93 17.69
CA PHE A 4 11.49 14.64 17.05
C PHE A 4 11.29 14.45 16.48
N VAL A 5 11.34 14.76 16.40
CA VAL A 5 10.90 14.69 15.73
C VAL A 5 10.53 14.47 15.34
N ASP A 6 10.42 14.78 15.18
CA ASP A 6 9.90 14.73 14.63
C ASP A 6 9.64 14.75 14.01
N SER A 7 9.68 15.03 13.82
CA SER A 7 9.32 15.23 13.04
C SER A 7 9.11 15.31 12.50
N PRO A 8 8.99 15.44 12.34
CA PRO A 8 8.76 15.67 11.58
C PRO A 8 8.53 15.70 11.05
N ASP A 9 8.56 15.90 10.93
CA ASP A 9 8.24 16.07 10.34
C ASP A 9 7.95 16.45 9.94
N THR A 10 7.94 16.79 9.99
CA THR A 10 7.66 17.19 9.53
C THR A 10 7.54 17.64 9.07
N ASP A 11 7.61 17.96 8.86
CA ASP A 11 7.52 18.34 8.31
C ASP A 11 7.32 18.76 7.83
N ASP A 12 7.30 19.02 7.72
CA ASP A 12 7.17 19.46 7.20
C ASP A 12 6.48 19.71 6.54
N GLY A 13 6.31 20.03 6.77
CA GLY A 13 5.21 20.27 6.10
C GLY A 13 5.04 20.25 4.70
N LEU A 14 5.80 20.17 4.14
CA LEU A 14 5.68 20.11 2.90
C LEU A 14 5.16 18.94 2.56
N ASP A 15 4.41 18.93 1.98
CA ASP A 15 3.79 18.00 1.61
C ASP A 15 4.26 17.23 0.58
N MET A 16 5.20 16.58 0.81
CA MET A 16 5.78 15.69 -0.10
C MET A 16 5.00 14.41 -0.17
N ASP A 17 4.08 14.21 0.74
CA ASP A 17 3.36 12.97 0.77
C ASP A 17 1.98 13.19 0.26
N ALA A 18 1.73 12.78 -0.94
CA ALA A 18 0.40 12.85 -1.52
C ALA A 18 -0.50 11.72 -1.06
N VAL A 19 0.05 10.72 -0.39
CA VAL A 19 -0.72 9.56 0.05
C VAL A 19 -0.85 9.54 1.57
N THR A 20 -2.01 9.15 2.04
CA THR A 20 -2.23 8.86 3.46
C THR A 20 -2.23 7.34 3.62
N ILE A 21 -1.48 6.84 4.57
CA ILE A 21 -1.36 5.41 4.84
C ILE A 21 -1.68 5.16 6.29
N VAL A 22 -2.71 4.35 6.54
CA VAL A 22 -3.09 3.96 7.89
C VAL A 22 -3.06 2.45 7.93
N SER A 23 -2.45 1.87 8.94
CA SER A 23 -2.37 0.43 9.03
C SER A 23 -2.79 -0.05 10.41
N HIS A 24 -3.39 -1.22 10.46
CA HIS A 24 -3.77 -1.84 11.74
C HIS A 24 -3.85 -3.35 11.55
N ARG A 25 -3.99 -4.07 12.64
CA ARG A 25 -4.13 -5.52 12.58
C ARG A 25 -5.51 -5.93 13.05
N ASP A 26 -6.02 -6.97 12.41
CA ASP A 26 -7.26 -7.59 12.80
C ASP A 26 -6.95 -9.10 12.79
N GLY A 27 -6.59 -9.66 13.94
CA GLY A 27 -6.13 -11.03 14.03
C GLY A 27 -4.80 -11.20 13.32
N SER A 28 -4.73 -12.15 12.40
CA SER A 28 -3.53 -12.37 11.58
C SER A 28 -3.55 -11.56 10.28
N THR A 29 -4.57 -10.73 10.08
CA THR A 29 -4.65 -9.90 8.90
C THR A 29 -4.12 -8.50 9.21
N GLY A 30 -3.18 -8.05 8.40
CA GLY A 30 -2.74 -6.66 8.43
C GLY A 30 -3.55 -5.89 7.40
N VAL A 31 -4.14 -4.78 7.81
CA VAL A 31 -4.95 -3.95 6.93
C VAL A 31 -4.20 -2.65 6.69
N VAL A 32 -4.05 -2.29 5.42
CA VAL A 32 -3.41 -1.04 5.03
C VAL A 32 -4.42 -0.24 4.23
N VAL A 33 -4.75 0.94 4.71
CA VAL A 33 -5.71 1.82 4.03
C VAL A 33 -4.95 2.95 3.36
N LEU A 34 -5.16 3.10 2.06
CA LEU A 34 -4.49 4.10 1.25
C LEU A 34 -5.50 5.11 0.75
N ALA A 35 -5.11 6.38 0.78
CA ALA A 35 -5.93 7.45 0.21
C ALA A 35 -5.01 8.47 -0.44
N GLY A 36 -5.46 9.08 -1.51
CA GLY A 36 -4.69 10.10 -2.20
C GLY A 36 -3.92 9.57 -3.40
N GLU A 37 -2.65 9.88 -3.48
CA GLU A 37 -1.83 9.55 -4.65
C GLU A 37 -0.61 8.75 -4.22
N LEU A 38 -0.48 7.56 -4.74
CA LEU A 38 0.64 6.68 -4.40
C LEU A 38 1.73 6.79 -5.46
N ASP A 39 2.81 7.44 -5.11
CA ASP A 39 3.93 7.69 -6.01
C ASP A 39 5.22 7.20 -5.36
N LEU A 40 6.35 7.58 -5.93
CA LEU A 40 7.64 7.14 -5.44
C LEU A 40 7.86 7.50 -3.96
N HIS A 41 7.40 8.68 -3.54
CA HIS A 41 7.58 9.08 -2.15
C HIS A 41 6.76 8.20 -1.21
N GLY A 42 5.54 7.89 -1.58
CA GLY A 42 4.67 7.05 -0.76
C GLY A 42 5.08 5.59 -0.77
N ARG A 43 5.80 5.17 -1.80
CA ARG A 43 6.20 3.78 -1.95
C ARG A 43 6.97 3.27 -0.72
N HIS A 44 7.93 4.04 -0.25
CA HIS A 44 8.75 3.60 0.88
C HIS A 44 7.93 3.50 2.16
N ARG A 45 7.00 4.42 2.33
CA ARG A 45 6.12 4.37 3.50
C ARG A 45 5.20 3.16 3.46
N LEU A 46 4.70 2.84 2.27
CA LEU A 46 3.86 1.65 2.10
C LEU A 46 4.65 0.39 2.40
N GLU A 47 5.86 0.30 1.87
CA GLU A 47 6.71 -0.86 2.10
C GLU A 47 7.00 -1.03 3.59
N SER A 48 7.30 0.06 4.28
CA SER A 48 7.59 0.03 5.71
C SER A 48 6.37 -0.41 6.51
N ALA A 49 5.19 0.07 6.14
CA ALA A 49 3.96 -0.30 6.85
C ALA A 49 3.67 -1.78 6.71
N ILE A 50 3.84 -2.32 5.52
CA ILE A 50 3.60 -3.74 5.27
C ILE A 50 4.64 -4.58 6.02
N GLU A 51 5.92 -4.18 5.97
CA GLU A 51 6.96 -4.90 6.66
C GLU A 51 6.71 -4.95 8.16
N ALA A 52 6.25 -3.86 8.74
CA ALA A 52 5.95 -3.82 10.16
C ALA A 52 4.80 -4.77 10.51
N LEU A 53 3.78 -4.84 9.69
CA LEU A 53 2.67 -5.75 9.94
C LEU A 53 3.12 -7.20 9.87
N VAL A 54 3.93 -7.54 8.88
CA VAL A 54 4.44 -8.90 8.74
C VAL A 54 5.35 -9.25 9.90
N ALA A 55 6.22 -8.32 10.31
CA ALA A 55 7.12 -8.55 11.43
C ALA A 55 6.36 -8.77 12.73
N ASN A 56 5.15 -8.23 12.84
CA ASN A 56 4.32 -8.39 14.03
C ASN A 56 3.33 -9.55 13.91
N GLY A 57 3.50 -10.41 12.93
CA GLY A 57 2.75 -11.64 12.85
C GLY A 57 1.63 -11.71 11.83
N ALA A 58 1.44 -10.66 11.04
CA ALA A 58 0.41 -10.72 10.01
C ALA A 58 0.86 -11.65 8.89
N ASP A 59 0.01 -12.58 8.51
CA ASP A 59 0.30 -13.47 7.39
C ASP A 59 -0.66 -13.23 6.23
N CYS A 60 -1.63 -12.36 6.40
CA CYS A 60 -2.51 -11.93 5.34
C CYS A 60 -2.47 -10.40 5.33
N ILE A 61 -2.25 -9.81 4.17
CA ILE A 61 -2.25 -8.36 4.03
C ILE A 61 -3.39 -7.97 3.10
N SER A 62 -4.26 -7.10 3.59
CA SER A 62 -5.38 -6.58 2.82
C SER A 62 -5.15 -5.09 2.63
N VAL A 63 -5.06 -4.65 1.39
CA VAL A 63 -4.88 -3.25 1.06
C VAL A 63 -6.21 -2.68 0.61
N GLU A 64 -6.67 -1.63 1.28
CA GLU A 64 -7.92 -0.95 0.94
C GLU A 64 -7.56 0.36 0.28
N ALA A 65 -7.99 0.53 -0.93
CA ALA A 65 -7.58 1.66 -1.75
C ALA A 65 -8.74 2.34 -2.45
N GLU A 66 -9.91 2.32 -1.81
CA GLU A 66 -11.11 2.95 -2.39
C GLU A 66 -10.93 4.44 -2.59
N ASP A 67 -10.10 5.06 -1.75
CA ASP A 67 -9.87 6.49 -1.83
C ASP A 67 -8.54 6.84 -2.47
N LEU A 68 -7.89 5.87 -3.10
CA LEU A 68 -6.64 6.12 -3.81
C LEU A 68 -7.00 6.61 -5.22
N THR A 69 -6.68 7.87 -5.50
CA THR A 69 -7.10 8.51 -6.74
C THR A 69 -6.06 8.44 -7.85
N PHE A 70 -4.84 8.07 -7.50
CA PHE A 70 -3.75 8.01 -8.47
C PHE A 70 -2.70 7.00 -8.02
N ILE A 71 -2.12 6.30 -8.96
CA ILE A 71 -0.98 5.44 -8.70
C ILE A 71 -0.05 5.54 -9.91
N ASP A 72 1.24 5.66 -9.66
CA ASP A 72 2.21 5.65 -10.74
C ASP A 72 2.92 4.30 -10.78
N SER A 73 3.91 4.16 -11.66
CA SER A 73 4.61 2.90 -11.81
C SER A 73 5.36 2.50 -10.55
N SER A 74 5.85 3.46 -9.78
CA SER A 74 6.54 3.16 -8.53
C SER A 74 5.58 2.59 -7.48
N GLY A 75 4.40 3.18 -7.38
CA GLY A 75 3.38 2.68 -6.46
C GLY A 75 2.88 1.32 -6.87
N LEU A 76 2.65 1.13 -8.16
CA LEU A 76 2.21 -0.15 -8.68
C LEU A 76 3.25 -1.24 -8.40
N ALA A 77 4.54 -0.92 -8.63
CA ALA A 77 5.62 -1.87 -8.35
C ALA A 77 5.66 -2.25 -6.87
N ALA A 78 5.41 -1.30 -5.98
CA ALA A 78 5.39 -1.59 -4.54
C ALA A 78 4.30 -2.61 -4.19
N LEU A 79 3.11 -2.46 -4.78
CA LEU A 79 2.03 -3.41 -4.53
C LEU A 79 2.34 -4.78 -5.11
N LEU A 80 2.93 -4.83 -6.29
CA LEU A 80 3.28 -6.10 -6.91
C LEU A 80 4.37 -6.83 -6.13
N LEU A 81 5.38 -6.09 -5.66
CA LEU A 81 6.44 -6.69 -4.86
C LEU A 81 5.90 -7.18 -3.51
N ALA A 82 5.01 -6.43 -2.91
CA ALA A 82 4.40 -6.85 -1.65
C ALA A 82 3.63 -8.15 -1.84
N LYS A 83 2.85 -8.24 -2.91
CA LYS A 83 2.10 -9.45 -3.21
C LYS A 83 3.04 -10.63 -3.37
N ALA A 84 4.11 -10.46 -4.15
CA ALA A 84 5.05 -11.54 -4.40
C ALA A 84 5.73 -12.00 -3.12
N ARG A 85 6.13 -11.07 -2.25
CA ARG A 85 6.80 -11.42 -1.00
C ARG A 85 5.89 -12.15 -0.04
N ILE A 86 4.67 -11.68 0.10
CA ILE A 86 3.74 -12.27 1.04
C ILE A 86 3.31 -13.64 0.57
N GLU A 87 3.00 -13.79 -0.70
CA GLU A 87 2.61 -15.09 -1.25
C GLU A 87 3.78 -16.06 -1.27
N GLY A 88 4.98 -15.55 -1.53
CA GLY A 88 6.17 -16.39 -1.51
C GLY A 88 6.49 -16.93 -0.13
N ALA A 89 6.03 -16.27 0.92
CA ALA A 89 6.19 -16.74 2.29
C ALA A 89 5.00 -17.57 2.78
N GLY A 90 4.07 -17.87 1.89
CA GLY A 90 2.91 -18.70 2.24
C GLY A 90 1.70 -17.91 2.72
N GLY A 91 1.77 -16.59 2.68
CA GLY A 91 0.65 -15.75 3.12
C GLY A 91 -0.27 -15.38 1.97
N THR A 92 -1.16 -14.46 2.25
CA THR A 92 -2.15 -14.00 1.29
C THR A 92 -2.09 -12.48 1.16
N PHE A 93 -2.15 -11.99 -0.06
CA PHE A 93 -2.21 -10.56 -0.33
C PHE A 93 -3.51 -10.27 -1.10
N ARG A 94 -4.22 -9.24 -0.66
CA ARG A 94 -5.44 -8.81 -1.35
C ARG A 94 -5.41 -7.32 -1.57
N LEU A 95 -5.79 -6.90 -2.76
CA LEU A 95 -6.08 -5.51 -3.05
C LEU A 95 -7.59 -5.42 -3.19
N GLY A 96 -8.23 -4.63 -2.35
CA GLY A 96 -9.67 -4.48 -2.36
C GLY A 96 -10.13 -3.60 -3.52
N GLN A 97 -11.30 -3.03 -3.40
CA GLN A 97 -11.84 -2.18 -4.45
C GLN A 97 -10.92 -0.99 -4.68
N VAL A 98 -10.78 -0.61 -5.93
CA VAL A 98 -9.96 0.53 -6.32
C VAL A 98 -10.79 1.45 -7.21
N THR A 99 -10.33 2.68 -7.35
CA THR A 99 -11.01 3.64 -8.22
C THR A 99 -10.82 3.24 -9.69
N ASN A 100 -11.65 3.81 -10.55
CA ASN A 100 -11.53 3.57 -11.99
C ASN A 100 -10.16 4.03 -12.51
N ALA A 101 -9.63 5.11 -11.97
CA ALA A 101 -8.33 5.60 -12.39
C ALA A 101 -7.24 4.58 -12.08
N VAL A 102 -7.27 3.98 -10.90
CA VAL A 102 -6.29 2.98 -10.52
C VAL A 102 -6.48 1.69 -11.33
N THR A 103 -7.73 1.28 -11.53
CA THR A 103 -8.03 0.10 -12.34
C THR A 103 -7.43 0.25 -13.73
N ARG A 104 -7.56 1.43 -14.33
CA ARG A 104 -7.05 1.68 -15.66
C ARG A 104 -5.52 1.53 -15.71
N VAL A 105 -4.82 2.04 -14.69
CA VAL A 105 -3.38 1.90 -14.64
C VAL A 105 -2.98 0.43 -14.54
N ILE A 106 -3.68 -0.33 -13.71
CA ILE A 106 -3.41 -1.76 -13.53
C ILE A 106 -3.64 -2.51 -14.85
N GLU A 107 -4.72 -2.19 -15.55
CA GLU A 107 -5.03 -2.84 -16.82
C GLU A 107 -4.02 -2.48 -17.90
N LEU A 108 -3.62 -1.21 -17.97
CA LEU A 108 -2.65 -0.79 -18.96
C LEU A 108 -1.27 -1.40 -18.73
N ALA A 109 -0.93 -1.68 -17.50
CA ALA A 109 0.32 -2.33 -17.16
C ALA A 109 0.25 -3.86 -17.30
N ASP A 110 -0.95 -4.37 -17.60
CA ASP A 110 -1.16 -5.80 -17.82
C ASP A 110 -0.82 -6.62 -16.56
N VAL A 111 -1.22 -6.12 -15.41
CA VAL A 111 -1.00 -6.78 -14.14
C VAL A 111 -2.30 -7.00 -13.39
N SER A 112 -3.32 -7.42 -14.12
CA SER A 112 -4.65 -7.61 -13.56
C SER A 112 -4.70 -8.62 -12.42
N ASP A 113 -3.69 -9.49 -12.31
CA ASP A 113 -3.58 -10.40 -11.17
C ASP A 113 -3.61 -9.66 -9.84
N LEU A 114 -3.19 -8.40 -9.82
CA LEU A 114 -3.16 -7.61 -8.61
C LEU A 114 -4.58 -7.41 -8.08
N LEU A 115 -5.57 -7.37 -8.96
CA LEU A 115 -6.96 -7.18 -8.56
C LEU A 115 -7.57 -8.44 -7.95
N GLY A 116 -6.89 -9.57 -8.09
CA GLY A 116 -7.35 -10.81 -7.51
C GLY A 116 -8.33 -11.55 -8.39
N PRO A 117 -8.60 -12.81 -8.07
CA PRO A 117 -9.40 -13.67 -8.93
C PRO A 117 -10.85 -13.27 -9.01
N GLY A 118 -11.39 -12.55 -8.10
CA GLY A 118 -12.78 -12.16 -8.14
C GLY A 118 -13.02 -10.76 -8.64
N ALA A 119 -12.02 -10.14 -9.20
CA ALA A 119 -12.09 -8.71 -9.49
C ALA A 119 -12.71 -8.39 -10.84
N ASP A 120 -12.99 -9.36 -11.62
CA ASP A 120 -13.48 -9.05 -12.93
C ASP A 120 -14.92 -8.77 -13.00
#